data_aa5de8182ee32b84bd134c72622084df
#
_entry.id   aa5de8182ee32b84bd134c72622084df
#
_cell.length_a   1.000
_cell.length_b   1.000
_cell.length_c   1.000
_cell.angle_alpha   90.00
_cell.angle_beta   90.00
_cell.angle_gamma   90.00
#
_symmetry.space_group_name_H-M   'P 1'
#
loop_
_entity.id
_entity.type
_entity.pdbx_description
1 polymer ?
#
loop_
_entity_poly.entity_id
_entity_poly.type
_entity_poly.pdbx_seq_one_letter_code
_entity_poly.pdbx_strand_id
1 'polypeptide(L)'
;MRTYRFALALTVALALLGLVGCGGNDSRDTEAPVFLSVDIREGVADVDVSVPVDVIMGQLIITSQAKSPDAVLSAQQDVNLTEWVVTPVRTDGGTVASPAWHNFYNVYVPAGGSTTLENYRIFPSDYFRQAPLLYLFPANGGFDPETAQRNIRQRLQIEVFGRTIAGQDISLRFDVNVNFFYVTP
;
A
#
# COMPACT_ATOMS: atom_id res chain seq x y z
N MET A 1 -7.07 -38.93 -33.96
CA MET A 1 -6.54 -37.56 -34.12
C MET A 1 -7.30 -36.47 -33.36
N ARG A 2 -8.55 -36.64 -32.93
CA ARG A 2 -9.31 -35.62 -32.15
C ARG A 2 -8.90 -35.50 -30.66
N THR A 3 -8.47 -36.57 -30.04
CA THR A 3 -8.11 -36.64 -28.62
C THR A 3 -6.82 -35.86 -28.26
N TYR A 4 -5.84 -35.80 -29.14
CA TYR A 4 -4.59 -35.06 -28.93
C TYR A 4 -4.78 -33.54 -28.95
N ARG A 5 -5.78 -33.04 -29.68
CA ARG A 5 -6.06 -31.59 -29.74
C ARG A 5 -6.69 -31.07 -28.43
N PHE A 6 -7.49 -31.90 -27.76
CA PHE A 6 -8.08 -31.57 -26.47
C PHE A 6 -7.05 -31.59 -25.34
N ALA A 7 -6.11 -32.55 -25.35
CA ALA A 7 -5.05 -32.63 -24.37
C ALA A 7 -4.09 -31.42 -24.47
N LEU A 8 -3.74 -31.00 -25.68
CA LEU A 8 -2.87 -29.85 -25.91
C LEU A 8 -3.52 -28.53 -25.49
N ALA A 9 -4.83 -28.37 -25.75
CA ALA A 9 -5.57 -27.17 -25.33
C ALA A 9 -5.71 -27.06 -23.80
N LEU A 10 -5.86 -28.18 -23.10
CA LEU A 10 -5.99 -28.24 -21.67
C LEU A 10 -4.65 -27.89 -20.96
N THR A 11 -3.51 -28.37 -21.50
CA THR A 11 -2.19 -28.08 -20.97
C THR A 11 -1.80 -26.60 -21.16
N VAL A 12 -2.16 -25.98 -22.28
CA VAL A 12 -1.94 -24.56 -22.53
C VAL A 12 -2.81 -23.70 -21.60
N ALA A 13 -4.07 -24.10 -21.36
CA ALA A 13 -4.94 -23.38 -20.43
C ALA A 13 -4.46 -23.46 -18.97
N LEU A 14 -3.92 -24.60 -18.52
CA LEU A 14 -3.35 -24.76 -17.19
C LEU A 14 -2.04 -23.94 -17.01
N ALA A 15 -1.24 -23.82 -18.07
CA ALA A 15 0.00 -23.03 -18.03
C ALA A 15 -0.27 -21.52 -17.94
N LEU A 16 -1.39 -21.03 -18.49
CA LEU A 16 -1.80 -19.63 -18.41
C LEU A 16 -2.36 -19.22 -17.04
N LEU A 17 -2.89 -20.17 -16.25
CA LEU A 17 -3.38 -19.92 -14.91
C LEU A 17 -2.27 -19.78 -13.84
N GLY A 18 -1.05 -20.21 -14.17
CA GLY A 18 0.11 -20.09 -13.27
C GLY A 18 0.80 -18.71 -13.27
N LEU A 19 0.37 -17.78 -14.13
CA LEU A 19 0.99 -16.45 -14.25
C LEU A 19 0.28 -15.34 -13.47
N VAL A 20 -0.72 -15.69 -12.64
CA VAL A 20 -1.23 -14.72 -11.64
C VAL A 20 -0.19 -14.65 -10.51
N GLY A 21 0.90 -13.95 -10.79
CA GLY A 21 1.93 -13.66 -9.82
C GLY A 21 1.33 -12.92 -8.62
N CYS A 22 1.69 -13.35 -7.42
CA CYS A 22 1.49 -12.59 -6.20
C CYS A 22 1.86 -11.14 -6.47
N GLY A 23 0.92 -10.22 -6.25
CA GLY A 23 1.22 -8.79 -6.27
C GLY A 23 2.24 -8.51 -5.17
N GLY A 24 3.52 -8.55 -5.52
CA GLY A 24 4.61 -8.18 -4.64
C GLY A 24 4.57 -6.67 -4.37
N ASN A 25 5.19 -6.25 -3.30
CA ASN A 25 5.44 -4.85 -2.96
C ASN A 25 6.55 -4.29 -3.88
N ASP A 26 6.33 -4.33 -5.19
CA ASP A 26 7.35 -3.99 -6.17
C ASP A 26 7.12 -2.61 -6.79
N SER A 27 8.21 -1.95 -7.15
CA SER A 27 8.14 -0.76 -7.97
C SER A 27 7.58 -1.12 -9.35
N ARG A 28 6.62 -0.34 -9.84
CA ARG A 28 6.19 -0.47 -11.23
C ARG A 28 7.38 -0.20 -12.14
N ASP A 29 7.45 -0.92 -13.24
CA ASP A 29 8.56 -0.75 -14.19
C ASP A 29 8.58 0.68 -14.70
N THR A 30 9.63 1.38 -14.32
CA THR A 30 9.90 2.76 -14.68
C THR A 30 11.20 2.81 -15.47
N GLU A 31 11.50 3.92 -16.11
CA GLU A 31 12.74 4.10 -16.85
C GLU A 31 13.98 4.15 -15.93
N ALA A 32 13.79 4.29 -14.63
CA ALA A 32 14.88 4.32 -13.66
C ALA A 32 15.66 3.00 -13.67
N PRO A 33 17.01 3.03 -13.58
CA PRO A 33 17.86 1.84 -13.57
C PRO A 33 17.85 1.09 -12.23
N VAL A 34 17.11 1.61 -11.25
CA VAL A 34 16.88 1.00 -9.94
C VAL A 34 15.40 0.66 -9.77
N PHE A 35 15.11 -0.32 -8.91
CA PHE A 35 13.78 -0.58 -8.39
C PHE A 35 13.76 -0.40 -6.88
N LEU A 36 12.59 -0.10 -6.35
CA LEU A 36 12.36 0.05 -4.92
C LEU A 36 11.58 -1.14 -4.38
N SER A 37 11.95 -1.62 -3.21
CA SER A 37 11.20 -2.60 -2.44
C SER A 37 10.90 -2.06 -1.05
N VAL A 38 9.83 -2.58 -0.43
CA VAL A 38 9.38 -2.21 0.90
C VAL A 38 9.37 -3.41 1.82
N ASP A 39 9.89 -3.23 3.02
CA ASP A 39 9.76 -4.17 4.13
C ASP A 39 9.08 -3.44 5.30
N ILE A 40 7.89 -3.90 5.68
CA ILE A 40 7.12 -3.39 6.81
C ILE A 40 7.51 -4.20 8.04
N ARG A 41 8.32 -3.62 8.92
CA ARG A 41 8.79 -4.26 10.16
C ARG A 41 7.76 -4.16 11.27
N GLU A 42 7.14 -3.00 11.40
CA GLU A 42 6.04 -2.77 12.34
C GLU A 42 4.86 -2.19 11.56
N GLY A 43 3.81 -2.99 11.46
CA GLY A 43 2.57 -2.61 10.80
C GLY A 43 1.72 -1.65 11.64
N VAL A 44 0.45 -1.59 11.33
CA VAL A 44 -0.54 -0.78 12.02
C VAL A 44 -1.32 -1.65 12.99
N ALA A 45 -1.45 -1.21 14.23
CA ALA A 45 -2.36 -1.82 15.19
C ALA A 45 -3.83 -1.53 14.81
N ASP A 46 -4.74 -2.23 15.47
CA ASP A 46 -6.16 -1.90 15.40
C ASP A 46 -6.40 -0.46 15.89
N VAL A 47 -7.25 0.29 15.18
CA VAL A 47 -7.44 1.73 15.35
C VAL A 47 -8.76 2.01 16.03
N ASP A 48 -8.71 2.59 17.23
CA ASP A 48 -9.86 3.12 17.94
C ASP A 48 -10.20 4.52 17.41
N VAL A 49 -11.31 4.65 16.68
CA VAL A 49 -11.75 5.94 16.11
C VAL A 49 -12.27 6.92 17.17
N SER A 50 -12.51 6.48 18.41
CA SER A 50 -12.87 7.38 19.51
C SER A 50 -11.71 8.31 19.90
N VAL A 51 -10.50 7.88 19.64
CA VAL A 51 -9.25 8.62 19.92
C VAL A 51 -8.82 9.34 18.64
N PRO A 52 -8.85 10.69 18.60
CA PRO A 52 -8.54 11.47 17.40
C PRO A 52 -7.02 11.56 17.16
N VAL A 53 -6.37 10.42 16.97
CA VAL A 53 -4.94 10.31 16.67
C VAL A 53 -4.76 9.73 15.27
N ASP A 54 -3.86 10.32 14.50
CA ASP A 54 -3.53 9.85 13.17
C ASP A 54 -3.04 8.39 13.19
N VAL A 55 -3.38 7.64 12.16
CA VAL A 55 -2.89 6.26 12.02
C VAL A 55 -1.43 6.31 11.59
N ILE A 56 -0.61 5.68 12.41
CA ILE A 56 0.85 5.67 12.24
C ILE A 56 1.29 4.24 11.93
N MET A 57 2.15 4.10 10.94
CA MET A 57 2.92 2.88 10.69
C MET A 57 4.22 2.95 11.49
N GLY A 58 4.51 1.92 12.29
CA GLY A 58 5.65 1.93 13.22
C GLY A 58 6.98 2.00 12.51
N GLN A 59 7.32 1.00 11.70
CA GLN A 59 8.60 0.98 10.99
C GLN A 59 8.46 0.43 9.56
N LEU A 60 9.00 1.18 8.61
CA LEU A 60 9.05 0.88 7.18
C LEU A 60 10.48 1.03 6.67
N ILE A 61 10.99 0.03 5.96
CA ILE A 61 12.29 0.11 5.29
C ILE A 61 12.08 0.12 3.79
N ILE A 62 12.57 1.16 3.13
CA ILE A 62 12.58 1.26 1.67
C ILE A 62 14.01 0.98 1.20
N THR A 63 14.15 0.01 0.30
CA THR A 63 15.44 -0.40 -0.25
C THR A 63 15.47 -0.15 -1.76
N SER A 64 16.56 0.46 -2.24
CA SER A 64 16.84 0.67 -3.65
C SER A 64 17.83 -0.38 -4.13
N GLN A 65 17.52 -1.04 -5.24
CA GLN A 65 18.38 -2.08 -5.83
C GLN A 65 18.54 -1.84 -7.33
N ALA A 66 19.70 -2.20 -7.88
CA ALA A 66 19.92 -2.14 -9.32
C ALA A 66 19.02 -3.14 -10.05
N LYS A 67 18.43 -2.74 -11.18
CA LYS A 67 17.68 -3.64 -12.08
C LYS A 67 18.58 -4.66 -12.76
N SER A 68 19.83 -4.27 -13.06
CA SER A 68 20.85 -5.18 -13.59
C SER A 68 21.86 -5.52 -12.50
N PRO A 69 22.17 -6.81 -12.26
CA PRO A 69 23.14 -7.21 -11.24
C PRO A 69 24.55 -6.64 -11.45
N ASP A 70 24.91 -6.38 -12.71
CA ASP A 70 26.23 -5.86 -13.09
C ASP A 70 26.28 -4.33 -13.17
N ALA A 71 25.16 -3.65 -12.88
CA ALA A 71 25.12 -2.20 -12.96
C ALA A 71 25.90 -1.56 -11.82
N VAL A 72 26.81 -0.65 -12.18
CA VAL A 72 27.48 0.21 -11.21
C VAL A 72 26.59 1.40 -10.93
N LEU A 73 26.03 1.44 -9.71
CA LEU A 73 25.20 2.55 -9.26
C LEU A 73 26.09 3.73 -8.83
N SER A 74 25.57 4.93 -9.05
CA SER A 74 26.18 6.19 -8.62
C SER A 74 25.11 7.06 -7.93
N ALA A 75 25.49 8.18 -7.36
CA ALA A 75 24.57 9.13 -6.74
C ALA A 75 23.51 9.70 -7.72
N GLN A 76 23.69 9.54 -9.03
CA GLN A 76 22.67 9.93 -10.01
C GLN A 76 21.41 9.04 -9.94
N GLN A 77 21.53 7.83 -9.41
CA GLN A 77 20.45 6.87 -9.22
C GLN A 77 19.85 6.93 -7.79
N ASP A 78 20.34 7.81 -6.92
CA ASP A 78 19.67 8.07 -5.64
C ASP A 78 18.26 8.58 -5.90
N VAL A 79 17.32 8.20 -5.04
CA VAL A 79 15.91 8.46 -5.23
C VAL A 79 15.39 9.45 -4.19
N ASN A 80 14.65 10.45 -4.66
CA ASN A 80 13.83 11.32 -3.82
C ASN A 80 12.35 10.97 -4.02
N LEU A 81 11.72 10.39 -3.01
CA LEU A 81 10.29 10.14 -2.96
C LEU A 81 9.61 11.39 -2.38
N THR A 82 8.58 11.91 -3.06
CA THR A 82 8.00 13.22 -2.71
C THR A 82 6.50 13.22 -2.51
N GLU A 83 5.78 12.28 -3.12
CA GLU A 83 4.32 12.21 -3.06
C GLU A 83 3.87 10.82 -2.63
N TRP A 84 2.93 10.78 -1.70
CA TRP A 84 2.34 9.57 -1.13
C TRP A 84 0.83 9.63 -1.27
N VAL A 85 0.27 8.70 -1.99
CA VAL A 85 -1.17 8.58 -2.22
C VAL A 85 -1.67 7.35 -1.50
N VAL A 86 -2.60 7.53 -0.58
CA VAL A 86 -3.22 6.46 0.18
C VAL A 86 -4.67 6.30 -0.28
N THR A 87 -5.00 5.16 -0.86
CA THR A 87 -6.34 4.83 -1.34
C THR A 87 -6.92 3.71 -0.48
N PRO A 88 -7.88 4.01 0.40
CA PRO A 88 -8.55 2.99 1.20
C PRO A 88 -9.49 2.13 0.33
N VAL A 89 -9.47 0.82 0.55
CA VAL A 89 -10.35 -0.15 -0.10
C VAL A 89 -10.98 -1.05 0.97
N ARG A 90 -12.30 -1.22 0.95
CA ARG A 90 -13.01 -2.10 1.88
C ARG A 90 -12.62 -3.56 1.68
N THR A 91 -12.43 -4.29 2.79
CA THR A 91 -12.09 -5.73 2.78
C THR A 91 -13.07 -6.59 3.59
N ASP A 92 -14.12 -5.99 4.12
CA ASP A 92 -15.14 -6.61 4.96
C ASP A 92 -16.50 -6.79 4.25
N GLY A 93 -16.56 -6.48 2.95
CA GLY A 93 -17.77 -6.60 2.13
C GLY A 93 -18.57 -5.32 1.99
N GLY A 94 -18.21 -4.24 2.68
CA GLY A 94 -18.78 -2.91 2.41
C GLY A 94 -18.25 -2.31 1.11
N THR A 95 -18.96 -1.34 0.57
CA THR A 95 -18.65 -0.67 -0.71
C THR A 95 -18.12 0.75 -0.51
N VAL A 96 -18.58 1.44 0.53
CA VAL A 96 -18.13 2.81 0.85
C VAL A 96 -16.81 2.74 1.61
N ALA A 97 -15.74 3.21 1.00
CA ALA A 97 -14.42 3.35 1.62
C ALA A 97 -14.19 4.79 2.11
N SER A 98 -13.21 4.96 2.99
CA SER A 98 -12.76 6.29 3.39
C SER A 98 -12.17 7.06 2.21
N PRO A 99 -12.15 8.40 2.25
CA PRO A 99 -11.54 9.21 1.19
C PRO A 99 -10.07 8.87 0.97
N ALA A 100 -9.61 9.03 -0.26
CA ALA A 100 -8.18 8.96 -0.57
C ALA A 100 -7.45 10.17 0.07
N TRP A 101 -6.22 9.94 0.46
CA TRP A 101 -5.39 10.95 1.10
C TRP A 101 -4.08 11.14 0.34
N HIS A 102 -3.72 12.39 0.08
CA HIS A 102 -2.45 12.77 -0.52
C HIS A 102 -1.56 13.42 0.54
N ASN A 103 -0.33 12.97 0.62
CA ASN A 103 0.68 13.53 1.51
C ASN A 103 1.96 13.81 0.72
N PHE A 104 2.58 14.96 0.99
CA PHE A 104 3.85 15.35 0.42
C PHE A 104 4.93 15.26 1.49
N TYR A 105 5.78 14.27 1.36
CA TYR A 105 6.84 14.01 2.30
C TYR A 105 8.10 13.52 1.58
N ASN A 106 9.23 14.19 1.82
CA ASN A 106 10.48 13.87 1.18
C ASN A 106 11.18 12.71 1.89
N VAL A 107 11.46 11.65 1.13
CA VAL A 107 12.27 10.53 1.58
C VAL A 107 13.40 10.32 0.58
N TYR A 108 14.62 10.44 1.05
CA TYR A 108 15.82 10.13 0.27
C TYR A 108 16.20 8.67 0.46
N VAL A 109 16.39 7.95 -0.64
CA VAL A 109 16.83 6.55 -0.66
C VAL A 109 18.09 6.45 -1.50
N PRO A 110 19.26 6.12 -0.89
CA PRO A 110 20.51 6.01 -1.63
C PRO A 110 20.46 4.82 -2.60
N ALA A 111 21.08 4.96 -3.76
CA ALA A 111 21.18 3.91 -4.76
C ALA A 111 21.94 2.70 -4.21
N GLY A 112 21.33 1.53 -4.29
CA GLY A 112 21.89 0.29 -3.71
C GLY A 112 21.88 0.25 -2.18
N GLY A 113 21.16 1.18 -1.52
CA GLY A 113 21.03 1.28 -0.08
C GLY A 113 19.59 1.24 0.40
N SER A 114 19.37 1.56 1.66
CA SER A 114 18.05 1.59 2.27
C SER A 114 17.84 2.80 3.17
N THR A 115 16.60 3.17 3.36
CA THR A 115 16.17 4.22 4.29
C THR A 115 15.06 3.68 5.18
N THR A 116 15.17 3.91 6.48
CA THR A 116 14.16 3.52 7.46
C THR A 116 13.30 4.73 7.79
N LEU A 117 11.98 4.55 7.72
CA LEU A 117 10.99 5.50 8.21
C LEU A 117 10.37 4.96 9.49
N GLU A 118 10.32 5.78 10.52
CA GLU A 118 9.71 5.45 11.80
C GLU A 118 8.52 6.37 12.07
N ASN A 119 7.47 5.79 12.65
CA ASN A 119 6.25 6.52 13.03
C ASN A 119 5.67 7.35 11.87
N TYR A 120 5.61 6.74 10.68
CA TYR A 120 5.10 7.42 9.49
C TYR A 120 3.58 7.46 9.48
N ARG A 121 3.00 8.68 9.36
CA ARG A 121 1.57 8.88 9.26
C ARG A 121 1.05 8.37 7.91
N ILE A 122 0.07 7.46 7.95
CA ILE A 122 -0.52 6.85 6.75
C ILE A 122 -2.01 7.15 6.58
N PHE A 123 -2.68 7.68 7.63
CA PHE A 123 -4.10 8.02 7.52
C PHE A 123 -4.46 9.10 8.57
N PRO A 124 -5.11 10.22 8.16
CA PRO A 124 -5.43 11.31 9.05
C PRO A 124 -6.65 11.01 9.92
N SER A 125 -6.61 11.39 11.19
CA SER A 125 -7.70 11.21 12.16
C SER A 125 -8.97 12.02 11.81
N ASP A 126 -8.85 13.10 11.06
CA ASP A 126 -10.00 13.88 10.57
C ASP A 126 -10.97 13.03 9.73
N TYR A 127 -10.49 11.96 9.11
CA TYR A 127 -11.31 11.05 8.32
C TYR A 127 -12.15 10.11 9.18
N PHE A 128 -11.90 9.99 10.49
CA PHE A 128 -12.74 9.23 11.41
C PHE A 128 -14.15 9.84 11.51
N ARG A 129 -14.30 11.14 11.22
CA ARG A 129 -15.59 11.85 11.22
C ARG A 129 -16.25 11.90 9.85
N GLN A 130 -15.79 11.10 8.90
CA GLN A 130 -16.35 10.96 7.57
C GLN A 130 -16.82 9.51 7.34
N ALA A 131 -17.78 9.34 6.42
CA ALA A 131 -18.21 7.99 6.04
C ALA A 131 -17.02 7.19 5.45
N PRO A 132 -16.92 5.88 5.73
CA PRO A 132 -17.86 5.08 6.54
C PRO A 132 -17.53 5.12 8.05
N LEU A 133 -16.35 5.58 8.47
CA LEU A 133 -15.87 5.49 9.87
C LEU A 133 -16.75 6.27 10.86
N LEU A 134 -17.39 7.35 10.40
CA LEU A 134 -18.36 8.12 11.17
C LEU A 134 -19.47 7.25 11.79
N TYR A 135 -19.91 6.19 11.09
CA TYR A 135 -21.00 5.33 11.55
C TYR A 135 -20.64 4.47 12.75
N LEU A 136 -19.37 4.27 13.04
CA LEU A 136 -18.90 3.54 14.23
C LEU A 136 -19.16 4.30 15.53
N PHE A 137 -19.37 5.62 15.47
CA PHE A 137 -19.68 6.41 16.66
C PHE A 137 -21.12 6.11 17.14
N PRO A 138 -21.36 5.94 18.45
CA PRO A 138 -22.68 5.64 19.01
C PRO A 138 -23.77 6.63 18.58
N ALA A 139 -23.41 7.92 18.49
CA ALA A 139 -24.32 8.97 18.03
C ALA A 139 -24.81 8.78 16.58
N ASN A 140 -24.11 7.97 15.77
CA ASN A 140 -24.43 7.70 14.37
C ASN A 140 -24.81 6.23 14.12
N GLY A 141 -25.17 5.49 15.18
CA GLY A 141 -25.64 4.12 15.10
C GLY A 141 -24.71 3.11 15.77
N GLY A 142 -23.40 3.36 15.86
CA GLY A 142 -22.41 2.50 16.50
C GLY A 142 -22.05 1.25 15.69
N PHE A 143 -22.41 1.19 14.42
CA PHE A 143 -22.11 0.08 13.50
C PHE A 143 -22.13 0.56 12.04
N ASP A 144 -21.45 -0.16 11.18
CA ASP A 144 -21.46 0.07 9.75
C ASP A 144 -22.82 -0.34 9.13
N PRO A 145 -23.55 0.58 8.47
CA PRO A 145 -24.88 0.27 7.90
C PRO A 145 -24.84 -0.74 6.74
N GLU A 146 -23.69 -0.91 6.06
CA GLU A 146 -23.57 -1.85 4.94
C GLU A 146 -23.37 -3.31 5.42
N THR A 147 -22.57 -3.50 6.48
CA THR A 147 -22.20 -4.83 6.97
C THR A 147 -22.83 -5.21 8.29
N ALA A 148 -23.48 -4.26 8.99
CA ALA A 148 -24.01 -4.37 10.35
C ALA A 148 -22.93 -4.74 11.40
N GLN A 149 -21.64 -4.54 11.09
CA GLN A 149 -20.52 -4.81 12.00
C GLN A 149 -20.15 -3.57 12.80
N ARG A 150 -19.55 -3.78 13.99
CA ARG A 150 -19.05 -2.71 14.86
C ARG A 150 -17.60 -2.33 14.56
N ASN A 151 -17.05 -2.84 13.48
CA ASN A 151 -15.73 -2.52 12.99
C ASN A 151 -15.76 -2.43 11.46
N ILE A 152 -14.82 -1.70 10.91
CA ILE A 152 -14.63 -1.51 9.48
C ILE A 152 -13.21 -1.88 9.14
N ARG A 153 -13.05 -2.82 8.21
CA ARG A 153 -11.72 -3.23 7.74
C ARG A 153 -11.46 -2.65 6.37
N GLN A 154 -10.33 -1.98 6.27
CA GLN A 154 -9.86 -1.41 5.01
C GLN A 154 -8.42 -1.84 4.75
N ARG A 155 -8.10 -2.03 3.50
CA ARG A 155 -6.74 -2.11 2.99
C ARG A 155 -6.38 -0.74 2.44
N LEU A 156 -5.36 -0.12 3.02
CA LEU A 156 -4.78 1.12 2.54
C LEU A 156 -3.78 0.77 1.44
N GLN A 157 -4.11 1.08 0.20
CA GLN A 157 -3.20 0.96 -0.93
C GLN A 157 -2.35 2.23 -0.97
N ILE A 158 -1.06 2.09 -0.75
CA ILE A 158 -0.13 3.22 -0.69
C ILE A 158 0.71 3.22 -1.96
N GLU A 159 0.59 4.28 -2.74
CA GLU A 159 1.44 4.54 -3.90
C GLU A 159 2.35 5.72 -3.57
N VAL A 160 3.65 5.52 -3.80
CA VAL A 160 4.69 6.53 -3.53
C VAL A 160 5.35 6.87 -4.84
N PHE A 161 5.45 8.17 -5.11
CA PHE A 161 6.04 8.69 -6.34
C PHE A 161 7.27 9.54 -6.04
N GLY A 162 8.22 9.49 -6.94
CA GLY A 162 9.46 10.25 -6.82
C GLY A 162 10.29 10.22 -8.09
N ARG A 163 11.52 10.69 -7.96
CA ARG A 163 12.50 10.73 -9.07
C ARG A 163 13.88 10.37 -8.59
N THR A 164 14.67 9.79 -9.50
CA THR A 164 16.11 9.73 -9.29
C THR A 164 16.72 11.14 -9.40
N ILE A 165 17.95 11.32 -8.90
CA ILE A 165 18.69 12.57 -9.08
C ILE A 165 18.91 12.87 -10.57
N ALA A 166 19.01 11.85 -11.42
CA ALA A 166 19.07 11.99 -12.89
C ALA A 166 17.72 12.43 -13.51
N GLY A 167 16.64 12.56 -12.73
CA GLY A 167 15.33 13.04 -13.19
C GLY A 167 14.39 11.95 -13.73
N GLN A 168 14.74 10.69 -13.61
CA GLN A 168 13.90 9.56 -14.05
C GLN A 168 12.79 9.30 -13.03
N ASP A 169 11.55 9.13 -13.49
CA ASP A 169 10.43 8.86 -12.63
C ASP A 169 10.53 7.44 -12.03
N ILE A 170 10.13 7.30 -10.78
CA ILE A 170 10.08 6.04 -10.07
C ILE A 170 8.85 6.03 -9.16
N SER A 171 8.23 4.85 -9.02
CA SER A 171 7.11 4.66 -8.11
C SER A 171 7.25 3.36 -7.34
N LEU A 172 6.60 3.29 -6.19
CA LEU A 172 6.56 2.14 -5.31
C LEU A 172 5.12 1.97 -4.83
N ARG A 173 4.65 0.74 -4.70
CA ARG A 173 3.32 0.44 -4.18
C ARG A 173 3.39 -0.65 -3.15
N PHE A 174 2.63 -0.48 -2.06
CA PHE A 174 2.43 -1.49 -1.03
C PHE A 174 1.07 -1.31 -0.35
N ASP A 175 0.63 -2.34 0.36
CA ASP A 175 -0.68 -2.37 1.01
C ASP A 175 -0.53 -2.57 2.52
N VAL A 176 -1.39 -1.90 3.29
CA VAL A 176 -1.48 -2.06 4.76
C VAL A 176 -2.93 -2.32 5.14
N ASN A 177 -3.17 -3.40 5.89
CA ASN A 177 -4.51 -3.68 6.41
C ASN A 177 -4.73 -2.96 7.74
N VAL A 178 -5.88 -2.32 7.88
CA VAL A 178 -6.28 -1.61 9.09
C VAL A 178 -7.69 -2.01 9.49
N ASN A 179 -7.88 -2.27 10.79
CA ASN A 179 -9.18 -2.51 11.40
C ASN A 179 -9.55 -1.31 12.26
N PHE A 180 -10.64 -0.65 11.91
CA PHE A 180 -11.18 0.50 12.63
C PHE A 180 -12.34 0.04 13.50
N PHE A 181 -12.38 0.46 14.75
CA PHE A 181 -13.44 0.15 15.69
C PHE A 181 -13.66 1.32 16.66
N TYR A 182 -14.73 1.28 17.42
CA TYR A 182 -15.02 2.27 18.45
C TYR A 182 -15.05 1.59 19.82
N VAL A 183 -14.21 2.05 20.75
CA VAL A 183 -14.29 1.59 22.15
C VAL A 183 -15.37 2.40 22.87
N THR A 184 -16.40 1.69 23.36
CA THR A 184 -17.37 2.29 24.26
C THR A 184 -16.71 2.49 25.62
N PRO A 185 -16.65 3.71 26.17
CA PRO A 185 -16.08 3.95 27.49
C PRO A 185 -16.88 3.27 28.60
#